data_8330776c807cb77a2aa08a4273a6bb1a
#
_entry.id   8330776c807cb77a2aa08a4273a6bb1a
#
_cell.length_a   1.000
_cell.length_b   1.000
_cell.length_c   1.000
_cell.angle_alpha   90.00
_cell.angle_beta   90.00
_cell.angle_gamma   90.00
#
_symmetry.space_group_name_H-M   'P 1'
#
loop_
_entity.id
_entity.type
_entity.pdbx_description
1 polymer ?
#
loop_
_entity_poly.entity_id
_entity_poly.type
_entity_poly.pdbx_seq_one_letter_code
_entity_poly.pdbx_strand_id
1 'polypeptide(L)'
;MRAVHEGDPVYDRFQFLMNAPALFNAVATSVELKIFRFLADRPESTFDQIREFTDLPPHQLRVLLQAVCSTGLLTRRDGRYANSAVAQDLLASDDEDSWAHIIVGWKEVYYPAFAQMTKALRAGTNTALDAYPGDEPTLYQRLSRDPELEAVFHRAMSAFTLRSVDALVERPEFAEVRHLLDVGGGDGTTSIRLAARHGQLKSTIFDIPSVSRLADDKTTSLADRVDLLPGNMFTDDFPLGPDAVLFSHVLEIFSGEQILAMLKKAYDVLPAGGRVFLYGYNVSDDETSGIFSARLGLYFNVLASGQGMAYPAADYERWLCQVGFQDVTTVRGLPFEHGLSMGTK
;
A
#
# COMPACT_ATOMS: atom_id res chain seq x y z
N MET A 1 -22.82 -30.15 26.04
CA MET A 1 -22.93 -29.81 24.62
C MET A 1 -22.13 -28.55 24.38
N ARG A 2 -21.16 -28.55 23.46
CA ARG A 2 -20.53 -27.29 23.00
C ARG A 2 -21.59 -26.51 22.25
N ALA A 3 -21.71 -25.21 22.49
CA ALA A 3 -22.62 -24.34 21.76
C ALA A 3 -22.29 -24.43 20.25
N VAL A 4 -23.30 -24.67 19.43
CA VAL A 4 -23.17 -24.59 17.97
C VAL A 4 -23.37 -23.11 17.62
N HIS A 5 -22.34 -22.50 17.03
CA HIS A 5 -22.34 -21.08 16.64
C HIS A 5 -22.77 -20.87 15.18
N GLU A 6 -23.47 -21.85 14.57
CA GLU A 6 -23.97 -21.74 13.20
C GLU A 6 -24.86 -20.51 13.04
N GLY A 7 -24.55 -19.67 12.03
CA GLY A 7 -25.27 -18.41 11.77
C GLY A 7 -24.78 -17.21 12.58
N ASP A 8 -23.77 -17.37 13.44
CA ASP A 8 -23.11 -16.24 14.09
C ASP A 8 -22.06 -15.63 13.14
N PRO A 9 -22.19 -14.34 12.74
CA PRO A 9 -21.21 -13.68 11.84
C PRO A 9 -19.79 -13.68 12.38
N VAL A 10 -19.58 -13.71 13.71
CA VAL A 10 -18.25 -13.80 14.32
C VAL A 10 -17.65 -15.19 14.12
N TYR A 11 -18.48 -16.22 14.21
CA TYR A 11 -18.03 -17.59 13.97
C TYR A 11 -17.68 -17.83 12.48
N ASP A 12 -18.44 -17.25 11.56
CA ASP A 12 -18.14 -17.31 10.13
C ASP A 12 -16.80 -16.62 9.82
N ARG A 13 -16.55 -15.45 10.42
CA ARG A 13 -15.24 -14.76 10.32
C ARG A 13 -14.11 -15.59 10.92
N PHE A 14 -14.33 -16.20 12.07
CA PHE A 14 -13.35 -17.09 12.69
C PHE A 14 -12.99 -18.25 11.76
N GLN A 15 -13.97 -18.94 11.18
CA GLN A 15 -13.72 -20.02 10.24
C GLN A 15 -12.94 -19.53 9.02
N PHE A 16 -13.31 -18.37 8.45
CA PHE A 16 -12.60 -17.77 7.33
C PHE A 16 -11.13 -17.49 7.70
N LEU A 17 -10.89 -16.83 8.83
CA LEU A 17 -9.54 -16.48 9.30
C LEU A 17 -8.65 -17.72 9.51
N MET A 18 -9.20 -18.81 10.02
CA MET A 18 -8.43 -20.06 10.24
C MET A 18 -8.00 -20.70 8.92
N ASN A 19 -8.76 -20.53 7.86
CA ASN A 19 -8.46 -21.08 6.53
C ASN A 19 -7.81 -20.07 5.59
N ALA A 20 -7.82 -18.78 5.93
CA ALA A 20 -7.33 -17.70 5.07
C ALA A 20 -5.89 -17.91 4.55
N PRO A 21 -4.91 -18.39 5.33
CA PRO A 21 -3.55 -18.60 4.80
C PRO A 21 -3.51 -19.58 3.62
N ALA A 22 -4.27 -20.68 3.69
CA ALA A 22 -4.33 -21.65 2.61
C ALA A 22 -5.10 -21.11 1.39
N LEU A 23 -6.24 -20.47 1.63
CA LEU A 23 -7.08 -19.89 0.57
C LEU A 23 -6.38 -18.72 -0.13
N PHE A 24 -5.70 -17.87 0.61
CA PHE A 24 -4.89 -16.80 0.04
C PHE A 24 -3.82 -17.35 -0.91
N ASN A 25 -3.07 -18.37 -0.47
CA ASN A 25 -2.03 -18.98 -1.31
C ASN A 25 -2.64 -19.68 -2.54
N ALA A 26 -3.82 -20.26 -2.46
CA ALA A 26 -4.52 -20.81 -3.63
C ALA A 26 -4.89 -19.71 -4.64
N VAL A 27 -5.37 -18.55 -4.17
CA VAL A 27 -5.65 -17.39 -5.02
C VAL A 27 -4.35 -16.85 -5.64
N ALA A 28 -3.30 -16.65 -4.84
CA ALA A 28 -2.01 -16.17 -5.33
C ALA A 28 -1.40 -17.12 -6.38
N THR A 29 -1.46 -18.44 -6.15
CA THR A 29 -1.04 -19.45 -7.14
C THR A 29 -1.85 -19.33 -8.43
N SER A 30 -3.16 -19.09 -8.34
CA SER A 30 -4.00 -18.91 -9.53
C SER A 30 -3.70 -17.62 -10.30
N VAL A 31 -3.27 -16.56 -9.61
CA VAL A 31 -2.73 -15.33 -10.21
C VAL A 31 -1.43 -15.63 -10.96
N GLU A 32 -0.46 -16.30 -10.32
CA GLU A 32 0.81 -16.68 -10.92
C GLU A 32 0.65 -17.58 -12.15
N LEU A 33 -0.27 -18.53 -12.09
CA LEU A 33 -0.63 -19.40 -13.21
C LEU A 33 -1.52 -18.72 -14.25
N LYS A 34 -1.85 -17.43 -14.06
CA LYS A 34 -2.68 -16.61 -14.95
C LYS A 34 -4.09 -17.18 -15.22
N ILE A 35 -4.64 -17.96 -14.29
CA ILE A 35 -5.95 -18.61 -14.44
C ILE A 35 -7.06 -17.58 -14.58
N PHE A 36 -7.04 -16.50 -13.77
CA PHE A 36 -8.06 -15.44 -13.85
C PHE A 36 -8.02 -14.71 -15.20
N ARG A 37 -6.84 -14.43 -15.74
CA ARG A 37 -6.68 -13.84 -17.06
C ARG A 37 -7.14 -14.78 -18.17
N PHE A 38 -6.74 -16.04 -18.10
CA PHE A 38 -7.20 -17.05 -19.06
C PHE A 38 -8.73 -17.15 -19.13
N LEU A 39 -9.39 -17.11 -17.95
CA LEU A 39 -10.85 -17.15 -17.85
C LEU A 39 -11.53 -15.83 -18.26
N ALA A 40 -10.83 -14.71 -18.21
CA ALA A 40 -11.32 -13.44 -18.76
C ALA A 40 -11.41 -13.50 -20.29
N ASP A 41 -10.36 -14.02 -20.93
CA ASP A 41 -10.29 -14.17 -22.40
C ASP A 41 -11.19 -15.33 -22.91
N ARG A 42 -11.42 -16.34 -22.05
CA ARG A 42 -12.16 -17.58 -22.38
C ARG A 42 -13.13 -17.95 -21.27
N PRO A 43 -14.20 -17.16 -21.09
CA PRO A 43 -15.22 -17.46 -20.09
C PRO A 43 -15.88 -18.81 -20.37
N GLU A 44 -16.40 -19.44 -19.31
CA GLU A 44 -17.05 -20.75 -19.40
C GLU A 44 -16.14 -21.89 -19.90
N SER A 45 -14.83 -21.81 -19.57
CA SER A 45 -13.87 -22.87 -19.91
C SER A 45 -14.08 -24.15 -19.13
N THR A 46 -13.81 -25.28 -19.78
CA THR A 46 -13.85 -26.60 -19.14
C THR A 46 -12.58 -26.87 -18.31
N PHE A 47 -12.65 -27.86 -17.44
CA PHE A 47 -11.49 -28.34 -16.67
C PHE A 47 -10.30 -28.69 -17.58
N ASP A 48 -10.54 -29.37 -18.71
CA ASP A 48 -9.48 -29.80 -19.62
C ASP A 48 -8.82 -28.61 -20.33
N GLN A 49 -9.58 -27.57 -20.67
CA GLN A 49 -9.02 -26.35 -21.25
C GLN A 49 -8.10 -25.60 -20.27
N ILE A 50 -8.49 -25.52 -18.99
CA ILE A 50 -7.64 -24.90 -17.95
C ILE A 50 -6.41 -25.77 -17.68
N ARG A 51 -6.56 -27.09 -17.70
CA ARG A 51 -5.45 -28.02 -17.54
C ARG A 51 -4.41 -27.89 -18.67
N GLU A 52 -4.87 -27.84 -19.89
CA GLU A 52 -4.00 -27.63 -21.07
C GLU A 52 -3.25 -26.29 -20.99
N PHE A 53 -3.93 -25.24 -20.53
CA PHE A 53 -3.32 -23.93 -20.37
C PHE A 53 -2.28 -23.88 -19.25
N THR A 54 -2.57 -24.50 -18.09
CA THR A 54 -1.71 -24.43 -16.89
C THR A 54 -0.62 -25.50 -16.84
N ASP A 55 -0.73 -26.55 -17.66
CA ASP A 55 0.11 -27.76 -17.66
C ASP A 55 0.18 -28.46 -16.27
N LEU A 56 -0.82 -28.23 -15.42
CA LEU A 56 -0.87 -28.87 -14.10
C LEU A 56 -1.35 -30.32 -14.19
N PRO A 57 -0.84 -31.22 -13.36
CA PRO A 57 -1.40 -32.55 -13.21
C PRO A 57 -2.88 -32.47 -12.80
N PRO A 58 -3.75 -33.37 -13.31
CA PRO A 58 -5.21 -33.24 -13.14
C PRO A 58 -5.69 -33.15 -11.70
N HIS A 59 -5.07 -33.92 -10.80
CA HIS A 59 -5.44 -33.92 -9.39
C HIS A 59 -5.10 -32.57 -8.72
N GLN A 60 -3.91 -32.03 -8.95
CA GLN A 60 -3.44 -30.78 -8.38
C GLN A 60 -4.28 -29.60 -8.88
N LEU A 61 -4.58 -29.55 -10.17
CA LEU A 61 -5.49 -28.54 -10.70
C LEU A 61 -6.88 -28.63 -10.07
N ARG A 62 -7.41 -29.84 -9.90
CA ARG A 62 -8.72 -30.04 -9.26
C ARG A 62 -8.75 -29.50 -7.84
N VAL A 63 -7.68 -29.76 -7.04
CA VAL A 63 -7.54 -29.26 -5.67
C VAL A 63 -7.48 -27.73 -5.67
N LEU A 64 -6.66 -27.12 -6.56
CA LEU A 64 -6.54 -25.67 -6.67
C LEU A 64 -7.87 -25.03 -7.04
N LEU A 65 -8.53 -25.48 -8.10
CA LEU A 65 -9.82 -24.90 -8.53
C LEU A 65 -10.91 -25.06 -7.47
N GLN A 66 -10.94 -26.18 -6.73
CA GLN A 66 -11.85 -26.35 -5.60
C GLN A 66 -11.63 -25.32 -4.51
N ALA A 67 -10.38 -25.09 -4.13
CA ALA A 67 -10.02 -24.09 -3.12
C ALA A 67 -10.41 -22.68 -3.57
N VAL A 68 -10.10 -22.29 -4.82
CA VAL A 68 -10.44 -20.96 -5.31
C VAL A 68 -11.96 -20.78 -5.50
N CYS A 69 -12.68 -21.81 -5.94
CA CYS A 69 -14.15 -21.75 -6.00
C CYS A 69 -14.77 -21.56 -4.60
N SER A 70 -14.18 -22.13 -3.54
CA SER A 70 -14.69 -21.97 -2.17
C SER A 70 -14.58 -20.52 -1.65
N THR A 71 -13.72 -19.69 -2.26
CA THR A 71 -13.61 -18.26 -1.94
C THR A 71 -14.67 -17.40 -2.65
N GLY A 72 -15.38 -17.96 -3.62
CA GLY A 72 -16.32 -17.23 -4.48
C GLY A 72 -15.65 -16.42 -5.60
N LEU A 73 -14.32 -16.44 -5.73
CA LEU A 73 -13.61 -15.74 -6.81
C LEU A 73 -13.72 -16.45 -8.16
N LEU A 74 -13.87 -17.78 -8.15
CA LEU A 74 -14.27 -18.55 -9.32
C LEU A 74 -15.65 -19.16 -9.12
N THR A 75 -16.42 -19.24 -10.19
CA THR A 75 -17.68 -19.95 -10.24
C THR A 75 -17.55 -21.21 -11.10
N ARG A 76 -18.32 -22.24 -10.78
CA ARG A 76 -18.44 -23.45 -11.60
C ARG A 76 -19.90 -23.77 -11.84
N ARG A 77 -20.32 -23.81 -13.12
CA ARG A 77 -21.69 -24.17 -13.54
C ARG A 77 -21.59 -25.17 -14.69
N ASP A 78 -22.33 -26.25 -14.63
CA ASP A 78 -22.35 -27.28 -15.66
C ASP A 78 -20.97 -27.77 -16.13
N GLY A 79 -20.04 -27.90 -15.16
CA GLY A 79 -18.67 -28.33 -15.43
C GLY A 79 -17.74 -27.25 -16.01
N ARG A 80 -18.23 -26.03 -16.21
CA ARG A 80 -17.49 -24.89 -16.75
C ARG A 80 -17.14 -23.88 -15.66
N TYR A 81 -15.98 -23.25 -15.82
CA TYR A 81 -15.43 -22.28 -14.87
C TYR A 81 -15.44 -20.87 -15.46
N ALA A 82 -15.76 -19.89 -14.62
CA ALA A 82 -15.68 -18.48 -14.95
C ALA A 82 -15.22 -17.67 -13.74
N ASN A 83 -14.65 -16.49 -14.00
CA ASN A 83 -14.40 -15.50 -12.95
C ASN A 83 -15.71 -15.01 -12.34
N SER A 84 -15.72 -14.74 -11.05
CA SER A 84 -16.75 -13.87 -10.46
C SER A 84 -16.56 -12.43 -10.96
N ALA A 85 -17.58 -11.58 -10.81
CA ALA A 85 -17.48 -10.17 -11.18
C ALA A 85 -16.30 -9.46 -10.46
N VAL A 86 -16.08 -9.78 -9.18
CA VAL A 86 -14.96 -9.25 -8.40
C VAL A 86 -13.61 -9.73 -8.94
N ALA A 87 -13.47 -11.02 -9.24
CA ALA A 87 -12.21 -11.54 -9.78
C ALA A 87 -11.97 -11.02 -11.20
N GLN A 88 -13.01 -10.83 -12.01
CA GLN A 88 -12.90 -10.23 -13.34
C GLN A 88 -12.36 -8.80 -13.28
N ASP A 89 -12.84 -7.98 -12.34
CA ASP A 89 -12.42 -6.59 -12.14
C ASP A 89 -11.01 -6.48 -11.56
N LEU A 90 -10.71 -7.27 -10.53
CA LEU A 90 -9.52 -7.07 -9.73
C LEU A 90 -8.30 -7.91 -10.17
N LEU A 91 -8.50 -9.11 -10.74
CA LEU A 91 -7.44 -10.10 -10.94
C LEU A 91 -7.22 -10.52 -12.40
N ALA A 92 -8.07 -10.08 -13.31
CA ALA A 92 -8.06 -10.58 -14.69
C ALA A 92 -7.15 -9.79 -15.63
N SER A 93 -6.65 -8.61 -15.24
CA SER A 93 -5.74 -7.80 -16.04
C SER A 93 -4.31 -7.84 -15.51
N ASP A 94 -3.36 -7.45 -16.39
CA ASP A 94 -1.96 -7.14 -16.02
C ASP A 94 -1.75 -5.61 -15.94
N ASP A 95 -2.83 -4.83 -15.85
CA ASP A 95 -2.76 -3.37 -15.76
C ASP A 95 -1.98 -2.94 -14.51
N GLU A 96 -1.38 -1.76 -14.54
CA GLU A 96 -0.51 -1.28 -13.47
C GLU A 96 -1.22 -1.24 -12.09
N ASP A 97 -2.55 -1.05 -12.07
CA ASP A 97 -3.37 -1.01 -10.86
C ASP A 97 -4.00 -2.36 -10.48
N SER A 98 -3.64 -3.45 -11.16
CA SER A 98 -4.20 -4.78 -10.88
C SER A 98 -3.87 -5.27 -9.47
N TRP A 99 -4.88 -5.82 -8.79
CA TRP A 99 -4.68 -6.53 -7.52
C TRP A 99 -3.78 -7.76 -7.65
N ALA A 100 -3.58 -8.28 -8.85
CA ALA A 100 -2.63 -9.36 -9.10
C ALA A 100 -1.23 -8.99 -8.61
N HIS A 101 -0.76 -7.76 -8.86
CA HIS A 101 0.53 -7.27 -8.38
C HIS A 101 0.58 -7.17 -6.86
N ILE A 102 -0.51 -6.69 -6.24
CA ILE A 102 -0.61 -6.56 -4.78
C ILE A 102 -0.56 -7.94 -4.11
N ILE A 103 -1.29 -8.93 -4.64
CA ILE A 103 -1.30 -10.29 -4.11
C ILE A 103 0.08 -10.94 -4.19
N VAL A 104 0.80 -10.78 -5.30
CA VAL A 104 2.18 -11.30 -5.46
C VAL A 104 3.11 -10.63 -4.45
N GLY A 105 3.08 -9.29 -4.33
CA GLY A 105 3.89 -8.58 -3.34
C GLY A 105 3.60 -9.00 -1.89
N TRP A 106 2.33 -9.26 -1.56
CA TRP A 106 1.98 -9.74 -0.23
C TRP A 106 2.47 -11.17 0.02
N LYS A 107 2.36 -12.06 -0.97
CA LYS A 107 2.85 -13.42 -0.88
C LYS A 107 4.37 -13.47 -0.71
N GLU A 108 5.12 -12.72 -1.51
CA GLU A 108 6.57 -12.79 -1.55
C GLU A 108 7.24 -12.00 -0.41
N VAL A 109 6.66 -10.89 0.03
CA VAL A 109 7.30 -9.98 0.98
C VAL A 109 6.63 -10.01 2.36
N TYR A 110 5.31 -9.76 2.44
CA TYR A 110 4.68 -9.51 3.74
C TYR A 110 4.35 -10.78 4.52
N TYR A 111 3.74 -11.76 3.88
CA TYR A 111 3.19 -12.91 4.60
C TYR A 111 4.24 -13.87 5.13
N PRO A 112 5.40 -14.09 4.49
CA PRO A 112 6.48 -14.87 5.10
C PRO A 112 6.95 -14.29 6.44
N ALA A 113 6.97 -12.95 6.56
CA ALA A 113 7.37 -12.25 7.77
C ALA A 113 6.42 -12.48 8.95
N PHE A 114 5.12 -12.63 8.72
CA PHE A 114 4.14 -12.79 9.78
C PHE A 114 4.30 -14.09 10.59
N ALA A 115 5.03 -15.08 10.08
CA ALA A 115 5.42 -16.25 10.87
C ALA A 115 6.29 -15.88 12.09
N GLN A 116 6.97 -14.74 12.06
CA GLN A 116 7.81 -14.24 13.15
C GLN A 116 7.12 -13.22 14.07
N MET A 117 5.82 -12.95 13.88
CA MET A 117 5.08 -11.88 14.57
C MET A 117 5.27 -11.90 16.10
N THR A 118 5.07 -13.04 16.75
CA THR A 118 5.24 -13.15 18.20
C THR A 118 6.66 -12.81 18.65
N LYS A 119 7.67 -13.21 17.89
CA LYS A 119 9.09 -12.91 18.18
C LYS A 119 9.34 -11.40 18.06
N ALA A 120 8.89 -10.78 16.97
CA ALA A 120 9.07 -9.35 16.70
C ALA A 120 8.40 -8.48 17.77
N LEU A 121 7.13 -8.74 18.08
CA LEU A 121 6.38 -7.98 19.09
C LEU A 121 7.00 -8.09 20.48
N ARG A 122 7.52 -9.26 20.88
CA ARG A 122 8.23 -9.43 22.15
C ARG A 122 9.59 -8.72 22.18
N ALA A 123 10.27 -8.67 21.06
CA ALA A 123 11.57 -8.01 20.94
C ALA A 123 11.42 -6.48 20.77
N GLY A 124 10.22 -5.98 20.44
CA GLY A 124 9.99 -4.56 20.15
C GLY A 124 10.73 -4.06 18.91
N THR A 125 10.95 -4.96 17.90
CA THR A 125 11.67 -4.63 16.67
C THR A 125 11.31 -5.59 15.54
N ASN A 126 11.66 -5.23 14.31
CA ASN A 126 11.37 -5.95 13.06
C ASN A 126 12.25 -7.21 12.83
N THR A 127 12.15 -8.18 13.71
CA THR A 127 13.01 -9.39 13.66
C THR A 127 12.90 -10.19 12.36
N ALA A 128 11.82 -10.05 11.58
CA ALA A 128 11.69 -10.70 10.28
C ALA A 128 12.64 -10.10 9.24
N LEU A 129 13.15 -8.90 9.47
CA LEU A 129 14.13 -8.24 8.61
C LEU A 129 15.46 -9.02 8.55
N ASP A 130 15.77 -9.84 9.55
CA ASP A 130 16.97 -10.69 9.56
C ASP A 130 17.02 -11.70 8.39
N ALA A 131 15.88 -11.96 7.73
CA ALA A 131 15.83 -12.81 6.53
C ALA A 131 16.33 -12.09 5.26
N TYR A 132 16.50 -10.80 5.31
CA TYR A 132 16.95 -9.98 4.18
C TYR A 132 18.43 -9.59 4.38
N PRO A 133 19.28 -9.68 3.34
CA PRO A 133 20.69 -9.36 3.47
C PRO A 133 20.92 -7.87 3.75
N GLY A 134 21.87 -7.57 4.65
CA GLY A 134 22.28 -6.20 5.03
C GLY A 134 22.10 -5.89 6.51
N ASP A 135 22.62 -4.74 6.91
CA ASP A 135 22.59 -4.24 8.30
C ASP A 135 21.69 -3.00 8.43
N GLU A 136 21.09 -2.55 7.35
CA GLU A 136 20.22 -1.39 7.31
C GLU A 136 18.96 -1.64 8.16
N PRO A 137 18.44 -0.62 8.85
CA PRO A 137 17.38 -0.79 9.84
C PRO A 137 15.98 -1.04 9.25
N THR A 138 15.80 -0.82 7.94
CA THR A 138 14.49 -0.94 7.30
C THR A 138 14.51 -1.87 6.09
N LEU A 139 13.35 -2.49 5.81
CA LEU A 139 13.16 -3.30 4.62
C LEU A 139 13.48 -2.52 3.33
N TYR A 140 13.01 -1.28 3.26
CA TYR A 140 13.15 -0.43 2.07
C TYR A 140 14.60 -0.25 1.64
N GLN A 141 15.50 -0.12 2.60
CA GLN A 141 16.94 -0.01 2.35
C GLN A 141 17.56 -1.36 1.95
N ARG A 142 17.10 -2.48 2.54
CA ARG A 142 17.65 -3.82 2.24
C ARG A 142 17.17 -4.37 0.91
N LEU A 143 15.95 -3.99 0.44
CA LEU A 143 15.43 -4.44 -0.85
C LEU A 143 16.33 -4.07 -2.03
N SER A 144 17.09 -2.94 -1.94
CA SER A 144 18.05 -2.55 -2.98
C SER A 144 19.14 -3.59 -3.28
N ARG A 145 19.32 -4.59 -2.41
CA ARG A 145 20.27 -5.70 -2.58
C ARG A 145 19.69 -6.89 -3.36
N ASP A 146 18.37 -6.89 -3.59
CA ASP A 146 17.64 -7.89 -4.38
C ASP A 146 16.73 -7.17 -5.40
N PRO A 147 17.24 -6.85 -6.58
CA PRO A 147 16.51 -6.08 -7.59
C PRO A 147 15.22 -6.75 -8.07
N GLU A 148 15.15 -8.08 -8.07
CA GLU A 148 13.94 -8.81 -8.48
C GLU A 148 12.85 -8.65 -7.43
N LEU A 149 13.17 -8.83 -6.15
CA LEU A 149 12.23 -8.64 -5.05
C LEU A 149 11.85 -7.17 -4.87
N GLU A 150 12.82 -6.24 -5.05
CA GLU A 150 12.57 -4.79 -5.06
C GLU A 150 11.53 -4.42 -6.13
N ALA A 151 11.67 -4.97 -7.34
CA ALA A 151 10.72 -4.72 -8.42
C ALA A 151 9.31 -5.28 -8.11
N VAL A 152 9.21 -6.47 -7.51
CA VAL A 152 7.94 -7.04 -7.05
C VAL A 152 7.29 -6.14 -6.00
N PHE A 153 8.07 -5.70 -5.01
CA PHE A 153 7.61 -4.83 -3.95
C PHE A 153 7.07 -3.50 -4.48
N HIS A 154 7.86 -2.79 -5.29
CA HIS A 154 7.46 -1.48 -5.83
C HIS A 154 6.26 -1.59 -6.77
N ARG A 155 6.16 -2.65 -7.57
CA ARG A 155 4.99 -2.89 -8.42
C ARG A 155 3.72 -3.07 -7.60
N ALA A 156 3.80 -3.79 -6.48
CA ALA A 156 2.67 -3.94 -5.57
C ALA A 156 2.29 -2.61 -4.90
N MET A 157 3.27 -1.80 -4.50
CA MET A 157 3.05 -0.48 -3.91
C MET A 157 2.42 0.50 -4.91
N SER A 158 2.95 0.56 -6.14
CA SER A 158 2.39 1.40 -7.20
C SER A 158 0.95 1.02 -7.51
N ALA A 159 0.65 -0.28 -7.64
CA ALA A 159 -0.71 -0.77 -7.89
C ALA A 159 -1.67 -0.34 -6.76
N PHE A 160 -1.23 -0.41 -5.51
CA PHE A 160 -2.04 0.02 -4.38
C PHE A 160 -2.24 1.54 -4.35
N THR A 161 -1.19 2.31 -4.64
CA THR A 161 -1.27 3.78 -4.77
C THR A 161 -2.24 4.18 -5.87
N LEU A 162 -2.16 3.57 -7.05
CA LEU A 162 -3.06 3.86 -8.17
C LEU A 162 -4.54 3.63 -7.82
N ARG A 163 -4.85 2.64 -6.98
CA ARG A 163 -6.22 2.38 -6.50
C ARG A 163 -6.75 3.41 -5.50
N SER A 164 -5.88 4.13 -4.81
CA SER A 164 -6.26 5.09 -3.76
C SER A 164 -6.00 6.54 -4.13
N VAL A 165 -5.09 6.82 -5.05
CA VAL A 165 -4.60 8.16 -5.35
C VAL A 165 -5.64 9.10 -5.93
N ASP A 166 -6.63 8.60 -6.67
CA ASP A 166 -7.68 9.45 -7.25
C ASP A 166 -8.50 10.17 -6.17
N ALA A 167 -8.71 9.53 -5.03
CA ALA A 167 -9.36 10.16 -3.88
C ALA A 167 -8.57 11.34 -3.30
N LEU A 168 -7.25 11.32 -3.42
CA LEU A 168 -6.36 12.44 -3.06
C LEU A 168 -6.34 13.50 -4.17
N VAL A 169 -6.16 13.08 -5.42
CA VAL A 169 -5.97 13.95 -6.58
C VAL A 169 -7.19 14.86 -6.83
N GLU A 170 -8.39 14.34 -6.60
CA GLU A 170 -9.64 15.11 -6.76
C GLU A 170 -9.91 16.09 -5.61
N ARG A 171 -9.04 16.18 -4.61
CA ARG A 171 -9.24 17.09 -3.49
C ARG A 171 -9.07 18.55 -3.90
N PRO A 172 -10.05 19.42 -3.59
CA PRO A 172 -9.99 20.84 -3.94
C PRO A 172 -8.86 21.58 -3.22
N GLU A 173 -8.36 21.04 -2.12
CA GLU A 173 -7.28 21.61 -1.34
C GLU A 173 -5.96 21.78 -2.12
N PHE A 174 -5.77 21.00 -3.19
CA PHE A 174 -4.61 21.12 -4.08
C PHE A 174 -4.77 22.18 -5.19
N ALA A 175 -5.96 22.74 -5.37
CA ALA A 175 -6.24 23.68 -6.46
C ALA A 175 -5.40 24.98 -6.38
N GLU A 176 -4.97 25.38 -5.19
CA GLU A 176 -4.15 26.58 -4.98
C GLU A 176 -2.66 26.30 -4.81
N VAL A 177 -2.27 25.03 -4.71
CA VAL A 177 -0.87 24.62 -4.58
C VAL A 177 -0.12 24.89 -5.88
N ARG A 178 1.03 25.56 -5.78
CA ARG A 178 1.89 25.89 -6.92
C ARG A 178 3.17 25.07 -6.95
N HIS A 179 3.77 24.84 -5.78
CA HIS A 179 4.97 24.05 -5.64
C HIS A 179 4.85 23.10 -4.45
N LEU A 180 4.63 21.83 -4.76
CA LEU A 180 4.53 20.73 -3.80
C LEU A 180 5.91 20.10 -3.56
N LEU A 181 6.30 19.91 -2.31
CA LEU A 181 7.36 18.99 -1.91
C LEU A 181 6.72 17.66 -1.51
N ASP A 182 6.94 16.62 -2.30
CA ASP A 182 6.45 15.25 -2.05
C ASP A 182 7.55 14.46 -1.35
N VAL A 183 7.48 14.38 -0.03
CA VAL A 183 8.51 13.72 0.81
C VAL A 183 8.23 12.23 0.90
N GLY A 184 9.18 11.41 0.44
CA GLY A 184 8.99 9.98 0.30
C GLY A 184 8.08 9.65 -0.89
N GLY A 185 8.13 10.45 -1.96
CA GLY A 185 7.22 10.35 -3.10
C GLY A 185 7.41 9.11 -4.00
N GLY A 186 8.36 8.24 -3.65
CA GLY A 186 8.54 6.93 -4.27
C GLY A 186 8.83 7.02 -5.78
N ASP A 187 8.09 6.27 -6.56
CA ASP A 187 8.19 6.23 -8.03
C ASP A 187 7.49 7.41 -8.72
N GLY A 188 7.04 8.42 -7.95
CA GLY A 188 6.42 9.63 -8.46
C GLY A 188 4.94 9.50 -8.84
N THR A 189 4.31 8.35 -8.66
CA THR A 189 2.91 8.11 -9.07
C THR A 189 1.98 9.21 -8.54
N THR A 190 2.06 9.57 -7.25
CA THR A 190 1.22 10.61 -6.63
C THR A 190 1.49 12.00 -7.23
N SER A 191 2.76 12.40 -7.32
CA SER A 191 3.17 13.69 -7.90
C SER A 191 2.76 13.86 -9.36
N ILE A 192 2.93 12.80 -10.18
CA ILE A 192 2.52 12.77 -11.59
C ILE A 192 1.00 12.98 -11.71
N ARG A 193 0.20 12.26 -10.93
CA ARG A 193 -1.26 12.36 -10.96
C ARG A 193 -1.74 13.74 -10.50
N LEU A 194 -1.16 14.29 -9.42
CA LEU A 194 -1.46 15.65 -8.96
C LEU A 194 -1.08 16.71 -10.00
N ALA A 195 0.11 16.63 -10.60
CA ALA A 195 0.54 17.57 -11.63
C ALA A 195 -0.32 17.46 -12.92
N ALA A 196 -0.74 16.26 -13.28
CA ALA A 196 -1.64 16.07 -14.44
C ALA A 196 -3.03 16.69 -14.19
N ARG A 197 -3.57 16.55 -12.99
CA ARG A 197 -4.90 17.06 -12.61
C ARG A 197 -4.92 18.56 -12.37
N HIS A 198 -3.86 19.10 -11.73
CA HIS A 198 -3.74 20.51 -11.35
C HIS A 198 -2.65 21.16 -12.21
N GLY A 199 -3.03 21.77 -13.33
CA GLY A 199 -2.11 22.27 -14.35
C GLY A 199 -1.10 23.33 -13.89
N GLN A 200 -1.37 24.03 -12.77
CA GLN A 200 -0.45 25.01 -12.17
C GLN A 200 0.54 24.37 -11.18
N LEU A 201 0.30 23.13 -10.74
CA LEU A 201 1.09 22.47 -9.72
C LEU A 201 2.41 21.99 -10.31
N LYS A 202 3.51 22.40 -9.69
CA LYS A 202 4.84 21.77 -9.82
C LYS A 202 5.08 20.92 -8.60
N SER A 203 5.81 19.80 -8.76
CA SER A 203 6.17 18.92 -7.68
C SER A 203 7.67 18.65 -7.66
N THR A 204 8.26 18.66 -6.47
CA THR A 204 9.62 18.14 -6.23
C THR A 204 9.47 16.87 -5.40
N ILE A 205 9.85 15.72 -5.98
CA ILE A 205 9.88 14.44 -5.30
C ILE A 205 11.19 14.36 -4.51
N PHE A 206 11.10 14.20 -3.19
CA PHE A 206 12.23 14.05 -2.29
C PHE A 206 12.28 12.64 -1.73
N ASP A 207 13.19 11.82 -2.24
CA ASP A 207 13.32 10.42 -1.80
C ASP A 207 14.79 9.96 -1.85
N ILE A 208 15.09 8.81 -1.24
CA ILE A 208 16.46 8.26 -1.26
C ILE A 208 16.91 7.96 -2.71
N PRO A 209 18.21 8.05 -3.00
CA PRO A 209 18.72 7.95 -4.38
C PRO A 209 18.34 6.66 -5.13
N SER A 210 18.20 5.53 -4.42
CA SER A 210 17.79 4.26 -5.03
C SER A 210 16.35 4.30 -5.55
N VAL A 211 15.46 4.94 -4.81
CA VAL A 211 14.04 5.06 -5.14
C VAL A 211 13.79 6.17 -6.17
N SER A 212 14.48 7.30 -6.05
CA SER A 212 14.38 8.40 -7.04
C SER A 212 14.62 7.93 -8.48
N ARG A 213 15.52 6.95 -8.69
CA ARG A 213 15.75 6.38 -10.03
C ARG A 213 14.53 5.68 -10.63
N LEU A 214 13.60 5.18 -9.81
CA LEU A 214 12.36 4.56 -10.28
C LEU A 214 11.37 5.58 -10.86
N ALA A 215 11.51 6.84 -10.46
CA ALA A 215 10.68 7.94 -10.92
C ALA A 215 11.19 8.55 -12.26
N ASP A 216 12.47 8.39 -12.60
CA ASP A 216 13.10 9.03 -13.77
C ASP A 216 12.31 8.79 -15.06
N ASP A 217 12.04 7.53 -15.39
CA ASP A 217 11.32 7.17 -16.62
C ASP A 217 9.87 7.66 -16.61
N LYS A 218 9.20 7.58 -15.46
CA LYS A 218 7.78 7.94 -15.30
C LYS A 218 7.56 9.46 -15.38
N THR A 219 8.50 10.26 -14.87
CA THR A 219 8.37 11.71 -14.83
C THR A 219 8.76 12.41 -16.14
N THR A 220 9.37 11.71 -17.09
CA THR A 220 9.87 12.27 -18.35
C THR A 220 8.81 13.08 -19.12
N SER A 221 7.57 12.64 -19.16
CA SER A 221 6.48 13.36 -19.85
C SER A 221 6.02 14.64 -19.16
N LEU A 222 6.43 14.85 -17.91
CA LEU A 222 6.12 16.01 -17.06
C LEU A 222 7.39 16.68 -16.51
N ALA A 223 8.53 16.52 -17.20
CA ALA A 223 9.83 17.00 -16.75
C ALA A 223 9.91 18.53 -16.58
N ASP A 224 8.96 19.27 -17.11
CA ASP A 224 8.79 20.72 -16.89
C ASP A 224 8.08 21.06 -15.56
N ARG A 225 7.46 20.08 -14.91
CA ARG A 225 6.63 20.26 -13.71
C ARG A 225 6.90 19.29 -12.58
N VAL A 226 7.64 18.20 -12.80
CA VAL A 226 7.99 17.22 -11.78
C VAL A 226 9.50 17.05 -11.74
N ASP A 227 10.13 17.54 -10.67
CA ASP A 227 11.56 17.47 -10.43
C ASP A 227 11.88 16.36 -9.41
N LEU A 228 13.06 15.76 -9.53
CA LEU A 228 13.58 14.77 -8.59
C LEU A 228 14.69 15.39 -7.76
N LEU A 229 14.61 15.25 -6.45
CA LEU A 229 15.64 15.69 -5.48
C LEU A 229 16.03 14.50 -4.58
N PRO A 230 17.10 13.76 -4.93
CA PRO A 230 17.56 12.69 -4.06
C PRO A 230 18.03 13.19 -2.70
N GLY A 231 17.53 12.56 -1.62
CA GLY A 231 17.90 12.93 -0.25
C GLY A 231 17.30 11.99 0.80
N ASN A 232 17.81 12.08 2.00
CA ASN A 232 17.31 11.32 3.15
C ASN A 232 16.52 12.26 4.08
N MET A 233 15.22 11.99 4.23
CA MET A 233 14.30 12.83 5.02
C MET A 233 14.71 13.00 6.49
N PHE A 234 15.56 12.12 7.03
CA PHE A 234 16.02 12.21 8.42
C PHE A 234 17.27 13.08 8.57
N THR A 235 18.21 13.02 7.61
CA THR A 235 19.54 13.66 7.73
C THR A 235 19.68 14.92 6.91
N ASP A 236 18.96 15.01 5.76
CA ASP A 236 19.13 16.10 4.83
C ASP A 236 18.03 17.16 5.02
N ASP A 237 18.34 18.42 4.77
CA ASP A 237 17.38 19.51 4.86
C ASP A 237 16.36 19.44 3.72
N PHE A 238 15.11 19.82 4.02
CA PHE A 238 14.13 20.01 2.97
C PHE A 238 14.41 21.29 2.18
N PRO A 239 14.15 21.30 0.85
CA PRO A 239 14.42 22.49 0.02
C PRO A 239 13.47 23.64 0.40
N LEU A 240 13.97 24.85 0.29
CA LEU A 240 13.14 26.06 0.40
C LEU A 240 12.42 26.33 -0.92
N GLY A 241 11.25 26.94 -0.83
CA GLY A 241 10.47 27.36 -2.01
C GLY A 241 9.13 26.68 -2.22
N PRO A 242 8.90 25.42 -1.77
CA PRO A 242 7.55 24.85 -1.78
C PRO A 242 6.56 25.67 -0.96
N ASP A 243 5.33 25.79 -1.46
CA ASP A 243 4.20 26.36 -0.73
C ASP A 243 3.33 25.26 -0.07
N ALA A 244 3.62 23.99 -0.39
CA ALA A 244 3.00 22.85 0.25
C ALA A 244 3.99 21.69 0.43
N VAL A 245 3.81 20.88 1.49
CA VAL A 245 4.52 19.62 1.75
C VAL A 245 3.51 18.50 1.85
N LEU A 246 3.76 17.41 1.13
CA LEU A 246 2.97 16.19 1.17
C LEU A 246 3.80 15.04 1.76
N PHE A 247 3.20 14.28 2.66
CA PHE A 247 3.62 12.95 3.06
C PHE A 247 2.52 11.98 2.65
N SER A 248 2.76 11.16 1.63
CA SER A 248 1.81 10.19 1.11
C SER A 248 2.30 8.77 1.39
N HIS A 249 1.64 8.04 2.30
CA HIS A 249 2.02 6.69 2.76
C HIS A 249 3.45 6.61 3.34
N VAL A 250 3.86 7.60 4.11
CA VAL A 250 5.21 7.72 4.67
C VAL A 250 5.20 7.70 6.19
N LEU A 251 4.37 8.54 6.81
CA LEU A 251 4.49 8.80 8.25
C LEU A 251 4.12 7.59 9.11
N GLU A 252 3.17 6.78 8.66
CA GLU A 252 2.74 5.57 9.34
C GLU A 252 3.85 4.51 9.55
N ILE A 253 4.96 4.64 8.80
CA ILE A 253 6.11 3.73 8.91
C ILE A 253 6.92 3.98 10.19
N PHE A 254 6.79 5.19 10.77
CA PHE A 254 7.70 5.73 11.77
C PHE A 254 7.03 5.94 13.14
N SER A 255 7.85 6.12 14.17
CA SER A 255 7.36 6.46 15.51
C SER A 255 6.83 7.89 15.58
N GLY A 256 5.97 8.19 16.58
CA GLY A 256 5.46 9.54 16.79
C GLY A 256 6.55 10.60 17.00
N GLU A 257 7.69 10.23 17.60
CA GLU A 257 8.84 11.13 17.75
C GLU A 257 9.47 11.49 16.39
N GLN A 258 9.66 10.50 15.52
CA GLN A 258 10.18 10.72 14.18
C GLN A 258 9.19 11.51 13.31
N ILE A 259 7.89 11.24 13.45
CA ILE A 259 6.84 12.01 12.77
C ILE A 259 6.90 13.48 13.18
N LEU A 260 6.98 13.78 14.48
CA LEU A 260 7.12 15.16 14.97
C LEU A 260 8.35 15.86 14.41
N ALA A 261 9.49 15.16 14.32
CA ALA A 261 10.71 15.71 13.73
C ALA A 261 10.52 16.05 12.23
N MET A 262 9.87 15.16 11.46
CA MET A 262 9.58 15.41 10.04
C MET A 262 8.58 16.54 9.84
N LEU A 263 7.53 16.60 10.64
CA LEU A 263 6.55 17.69 10.60
C LEU A 263 7.18 19.04 10.96
N LYS A 264 8.14 19.05 11.91
CA LYS A 264 8.88 20.26 12.24
C LYS A 264 9.74 20.75 11.06
N LYS A 265 10.42 19.85 10.36
CA LYS A 265 11.17 20.19 9.13
C LYS A 265 10.25 20.76 8.06
N ALA A 266 9.08 20.15 7.85
CA ALA A 266 8.08 20.67 6.92
C ALA A 266 7.60 22.07 7.32
N TYR A 267 7.31 22.27 8.61
CA TYR A 267 6.93 23.58 9.14
C TYR A 267 8.00 24.64 8.87
N ASP A 268 9.26 24.31 9.11
CA ASP A 268 10.36 25.29 9.01
C ASP A 268 10.57 25.79 7.57
N VAL A 269 10.42 24.94 6.55
CA VAL A 269 10.61 25.34 5.14
C VAL A 269 9.40 25.98 4.49
N LEU A 270 8.20 25.76 5.01
CA LEU A 270 6.98 26.35 4.47
C LEU A 270 6.94 27.87 4.72
N PRO A 271 6.47 28.68 3.76
CA PRO A 271 6.17 30.09 3.99
C PRO A 271 4.94 30.27 4.89
N ALA A 272 4.70 31.49 5.37
CA ALA A 272 3.44 31.82 6.03
C ALA A 272 2.26 31.58 5.08
N GLY A 273 1.23 30.88 5.55
CA GLY A 273 0.12 30.40 4.75
C GLY A 273 0.39 29.12 3.94
N GLY A 274 1.62 28.60 4.02
CA GLY A 274 1.99 27.31 3.41
C GLY A 274 1.28 26.14 4.09
N ARG A 275 1.07 25.05 3.36
CA ARG A 275 0.20 23.95 3.79
C ARG A 275 0.95 22.64 3.91
N VAL A 276 0.56 21.81 4.87
CA VAL A 276 1.02 20.42 4.97
C VAL A 276 -0.14 19.47 4.73
N PHE A 277 0.13 18.37 4.03
CA PHE A 277 -0.81 17.32 3.70
C PHE A 277 -0.23 15.96 4.15
N LEU A 278 -1.00 15.21 4.93
CA LEU A 278 -0.64 13.87 5.41
C LEU A 278 -1.72 12.92 4.88
N TYR A 279 -1.36 12.11 3.88
CA TYR A 279 -2.25 11.14 3.26
C TYR A 279 -1.77 9.74 3.55
N GLY A 280 -2.63 8.92 4.15
CA GLY A 280 -2.28 7.54 4.49
C GLY A 280 -3.43 6.83 5.19
N TYR A 281 -3.11 5.65 5.70
CA TYR A 281 -4.07 4.80 6.40
C TYR A 281 -4.35 5.32 7.79
N ASN A 282 -5.63 5.33 8.17
CA ASN A 282 -6.06 5.62 9.53
C ASN A 282 -6.93 4.50 10.09
N VAL A 283 -6.59 3.97 11.25
CA VAL A 283 -7.57 3.22 12.05
C VAL A 283 -8.63 4.19 12.57
N SER A 284 -9.78 3.66 13.03
CA SER A 284 -10.76 4.48 13.75
C SER A 284 -10.12 5.13 14.99
N ASP A 285 -10.63 6.31 15.39
CA ASP A 285 -10.05 7.05 16.54
C ASP A 285 -10.13 6.27 17.87
N ASP A 286 -10.99 5.27 17.98
CA ASP A 286 -11.07 4.33 19.12
C ASP A 286 -10.24 3.05 18.91
N GLU A 287 -9.50 2.94 17.81
CA GLU A 287 -8.62 1.82 17.44
C GLU A 287 -9.33 0.45 17.35
N THR A 288 -10.64 0.42 17.15
CA THR A 288 -11.42 -0.83 17.11
C THR A 288 -11.76 -1.31 15.70
N SER A 289 -11.51 -0.51 14.67
CA SER A 289 -11.82 -0.84 13.28
C SER A 289 -10.75 -0.37 12.30
N GLY A 290 -10.71 -1.00 11.13
CA GLY A 290 -9.71 -0.75 10.10
C GLY A 290 -8.87 -2.00 9.80
N ILE A 291 -9.33 -2.86 8.87
CA ILE A 291 -8.65 -4.13 8.57
C ILE A 291 -7.35 -3.88 7.80
N PHE A 292 -7.36 -2.95 6.83
CA PHE A 292 -6.16 -2.57 6.07
C PHE A 292 -5.13 -1.91 6.98
N SER A 293 -5.57 -0.97 7.78
CA SER A 293 -4.76 -0.21 8.73
C SER A 293 -4.13 -1.11 9.78
N ALA A 294 -4.90 -2.01 10.40
CA ALA A 294 -4.40 -2.96 11.40
C ALA A 294 -3.34 -3.91 10.81
N ARG A 295 -3.58 -4.45 9.61
CA ARG A 295 -2.61 -5.31 8.93
C ARG A 295 -1.30 -4.57 8.64
N LEU A 296 -1.38 -3.30 8.20
CA LEU A 296 -0.20 -2.48 7.94
C LEU A 296 0.59 -2.21 9.21
N GLY A 297 -0.07 -1.89 10.32
CA GLY A 297 0.61 -1.74 11.61
C GLY A 297 1.42 -2.98 12.01
N LEU A 298 0.85 -4.18 11.79
CA LEU A 298 1.59 -5.43 12.01
C LEU A 298 2.79 -5.58 11.08
N TYR A 299 2.64 -5.25 9.79
CA TYR A 299 3.74 -5.29 8.82
C TYR A 299 4.87 -4.33 9.20
N PHE A 300 4.55 -3.10 9.59
CA PHE A 300 5.55 -2.12 10.01
C PHE A 300 6.38 -2.62 11.18
N ASN A 301 5.75 -3.21 12.19
CA ASN A 301 6.43 -3.68 13.39
C ASN A 301 7.20 -4.99 13.18
N VAL A 302 6.71 -5.89 12.33
CA VAL A 302 7.32 -7.22 12.16
C VAL A 302 8.47 -7.19 11.16
N LEU A 303 8.37 -6.38 10.10
CA LEU A 303 9.29 -6.41 8.96
C LEU A 303 9.84 -5.04 8.57
N ALA A 304 9.00 -4.01 8.36
CA ALA A 304 9.41 -2.81 7.64
C ALA A 304 10.40 -1.96 8.42
N SER A 305 10.02 -1.43 9.58
CA SER A 305 10.82 -0.49 10.37
C SER A 305 11.01 -0.89 11.84
N GLY A 306 10.24 -1.86 12.32
CA GLY A 306 10.19 -2.23 13.74
C GLY A 306 9.39 -1.26 14.60
N GLN A 307 8.74 -0.28 14.02
CA GLN A 307 7.97 0.77 14.68
C GLN A 307 6.90 1.31 13.71
N GLY A 308 6.13 2.27 14.16
CA GLY A 308 5.04 2.81 13.35
C GLY A 308 3.75 2.00 13.47
N MET A 309 2.68 2.58 13.00
CA MET A 309 1.35 1.98 12.87
C MET A 309 0.49 2.84 11.95
N ALA A 310 -0.64 2.34 11.49
CA ALA A 310 -1.66 3.18 10.89
C ALA A 310 -2.34 3.98 12.03
N TYR A 311 -1.82 5.16 12.29
CA TYR A 311 -2.27 5.99 13.41
C TYR A 311 -3.71 6.48 13.21
N PRO A 312 -4.49 6.67 14.29
CA PRO A 312 -5.74 7.41 14.23
C PRO A 312 -5.55 8.82 13.66
N ALA A 313 -6.54 9.34 12.96
CA ALA A 313 -6.51 10.71 12.47
C ALA A 313 -6.30 11.75 13.58
N ALA A 314 -6.86 11.49 14.78
CA ALA A 314 -6.68 12.33 15.96
C ALA A 314 -5.21 12.48 16.39
N ASP A 315 -4.36 11.46 16.15
CA ASP A 315 -2.93 11.56 16.44
C ASP A 315 -2.23 12.53 15.51
N TYR A 316 -2.51 12.47 14.21
CA TYR A 316 -1.96 13.42 13.22
C TYR A 316 -2.43 14.85 13.50
N GLU A 317 -3.70 15.06 13.84
CA GLU A 317 -4.23 16.37 14.22
C GLU A 317 -3.49 16.94 15.45
N ARG A 318 -3.26 16.10 16.47
CA ARG A 318 -2.52 16.48 17.68
C ARG A 318 -1.07 16.86 17.36
N TRP A 319 -0.36 16.07 16.53
CA TRP A 319 1.03 16.35 16.16
C TRP A 319 1.16 17.60 15.30
N LEU A 320 0.26 17.83 14.37
CA LEU A 320 0.21 19.07 13.59
C LEU A 320 0.04 20.30 14.49
N CYS A 321 -0.92 20.27 15.42
CA CYS A 321 -1.10 21.35 16.40
C CYS A 321 0.14 21.54 17.29
N GLN A 322 0.78 20.44 17.73
CA GLN A 322 1.97 20.50 18.58
C GLN A 322 3.16 21.14 17.87
N VAL A 323 3.32 20.96 16.58
CA VAL A 323 4.37 21.60 15.77
C VAL A 323 4.08 23.08 15.52
N GLY A 324 2.82 23.49 15.56
CA GLY A 324 2.40 24.90 15.41
C GLY A 324 1.53 25.18 14.19
N PHE A 325 1.12 24.14 13.44
CA PHE A 325 0.16 24.31 12.34
C PHE A 325 -1.21 24.74 12.87
N GLN A 326 -1.88 25.61 12.12
CA GLN A 326 -3.22 26.14 12.37
C GLN A 326 -4.23 25.49 11.41
N ASP A 327 -5.52 25.73 11.65
CA ASP A 327 -6.63 25.23 10.82
C ASP A 327 -6.54 23.73 10.55
N VAL A 328 -6.09 22.99 11.58
CA VAL A 328 -5.86 21.56 11.46
C VAL A 328 -7.20 20.81 11.30
N THR A 329 -7.29 19.99 10.26
CA THR A 329 -8.48 19.20 9.96
C THR A 329 -8.12 17.91 9.25
N THR A 330 -9.01 16.91 9.30
CA THR A 330 -8.83 15.65 8.61
C THR A 330 -10.08 15.26 7.81
N VAL A 331 -9.91 14.99 6.53
CA VAL A 331 -10.92 14.31 5.71
C VAL A 331 -10.82 12.82 6.00
N ARG A 332 -11.86 12.27 6.60
CA ARG A 332 -11.95 10.85 7.00
C ARG A 332 -12.79 10.04 5.99
N GLY A 333 -12.66 8.73 6.02
CA GLY A 333 -13.52 7.83 5.26
C GLY A 333 -13.23 7.78 3.77
N LEU A 334 -12.01 8.13 3.36
CA LEU A 334 -11.54 7.93 1.99
C LEU A 334 -11.38 6.43 1.70
N PRO A 335 -11.37 6.00 0.42
CA PRO A 335 -11.25 4.59 0.07
C PRO A 335 -10.08 3.89 0.77
N PHE A 336 -10.24 2.60 1.09
CA PHE A 336 -9.23 1.76 1.74
C PHE A 336 -8.76 2.29 3.11
N GLU A 337 -9.68 2.91 3.89
CA GLU A 337 -9.38 3.46 5.22
C GLU A 337 -8.37 4.62 5.20
N HIS A 338 -8.29 5.35 4.08
CA HIS A 338 -7.42 6.52 4.03
C HIS A 338 -8.05 7.73 4.71
N GLY A 339 -7.17 8.59 5.20
CA GLY A 339 -7.46 9.94 5.65
C GLY A 339 -6.52 10.95 5.03
N LEU A 340 -6.94 12.21 4.98
CA LEU A 340 -6.10 13.33 4.60
C LEU A 340 -6.12 14.35 5.74
N SER A 341 -5.08 14.36 6.55
CA SER A 341 -4.89 15.37 7.59
C SER A 341 -4.11 16.56 7.03
N MET A 342 -4.50 17.76 7.40
CA MET A 342 -3.98 19.00 6.82
C MET A 342 -3.79 20.05 7.91
N GLY A 343 -2.87 21.00 7.68
CA GLY A 343 -2.67 22.18 8.50
C GLY A 343 -2.01 23.31 7.73
N THR A 344 -2.14 24.53 8.21
CA THR A 344 -1.58 25.76 7.62
C THR A 344 -0.53 26.35 8.56
N LYS A 345 0.61 26.83 8.03
CA LYS A 345 1.65 27.55 8.78
C LYS A 345 1.28 28.99 9.03
#